data_75ebe153223e4052dd28653f82406b5d
#
_entry.id   75ebe153223e4052dd28653f82406b5d
#
_cell.length_a   1.000
_cell.length_b   1.000
_cell.length_c   1.000
_cell.angle_alpha   90.00
_cell.angle_beta   90.00
_cell.angle_gamma   90.00
#
_symmetry.space_group_name_H-M   'P 1'
#
loop_
_entity.id
_entity.type
_entity.pdbx_description
1 polymer ?
#
loop_
_entity_poly.entity_id
_entity_poly.type
_entity_poly.pdbx_seq_one_letter_code
_entity_poly.pdbx_strand_id
1 'polypeptide(L)' 'GAPPVVLLDDRYYTLVSQMADRFPHGAPSLQACDELRVTGDVRFGRDVRVQGVVRIVHEGAAPLVIADGAVLSS' A
#
# COMPACT_ATOMS: atom_id res chain seq x y z
N GLY A 1 19.88 -1.81 -7.05
CA GLY A 1 19.30 -0.49 -7.10
C GLY A 1 19.00 0.10 -5.74
N ALA A 2 18.55 1.33 -5.71
CA ALA A 2 18.16 1.98 -4.46
C ALA A 2 16.89 1.34 -3.88
N PRO A 3 16.76 1.30 -2.55
CA PRO A 3 15.53 0.81 -1.93
C PRO A 3 14.34 1.72 -2.30
N PRO A 4 13.12 1.17 -2.37
CA PRO A 4 11.96 1.98 -2.69
C PRO A 4 11.64 2.98 -1.57
N VAL A 5 11.09 4.12 -1.96
CA VAL A 5 10.57 5.10 -1.01
C VAL A 5 9.11 4.75 -0.74
N VAL A 6 8.78 4.53 0.54
CA VAL A 6 7.41 4.20 0.95
C VAL A 6 6.93 5.26 1.93
N LEU A 7 5.86 5.96 1.54
CA LEU A 7 5.24 7.01 2.36
C LEU A 7 3.78 6.62 2.62
N LEU A 8 3.49 6.30 3.86
CA LEU A 8 2.16 5.86 4.29
C LEU A 8 1.49 6.95 5.11
N ASP A 9 0.15 6.97 5.08
CA ASP A 9 -0.64 7.95 5.82
C ASP A 9 -0.56 7.66 7.32
N ASP A 10 0.00 8.59 8.08
CA ASP A 10 0.19 8.44 9.53
C ASP A 10 -1.10 8.17 10.29
N ARG A 11 -2.24 8.62 9.77
CA ARG A 11 -3.54 8.40 10.40
C ARG A 11 -3.92 6.92 10.45
N TYR A 12 -3.38 6.10 9.55
CA TYR A 12 -3.80 4.70 9.36
C TYR A 12 -2.66 3.69 9.47
N TYR A 13 -1.41 4.14 9.53
CA TYR A 13 -0.24 3.25 9.43
C TYR A 13 0.81 3.49 10.53
N THR A 14 0.42 4.13 11.62
CA THR A 14 1.35 4.44 12.72
C THR A 14 1.46 3.29 13.72
N LEU A 15 0.32 2.67 14.08
CA LEU A 15 0.28 1.59 15.07
C LEU A 15 0.42 0.24 14.39
N VAL A 16 1.01 -0.74 15.11
CA VAL A 16 1.16 -2.11 14.61
C VAL A 16 -0.20 -2.72 14.26
N SER A 17 -1.23 -2.48 15.09
CA SER A 17 -2.59 -2.97 14.83
C SER A 17 -3.17 -2.38 13.55
N GLN A 18 -2.90 -1.11 13.27
CA GLN A 18 -3.35 -0.46 12.03
C GLN A 18 -2.69 -1.10 10.80
N MET A 19 -1.39 -1.37 10.89
CA MET A 19 -0.65 -2.02 9.81
C MET A 19 -1.14 -3.45 9.59
N ALA A 20 -1.42 -4.20 10.66
CA ALA A 20 -1.94 -5.57 10.56
C ALA A 20 -3.31 -5.59 9.88
N ASP A 21 -4.17 -4.62 10.15
CA ASP A 21 -5.50 -4.52 9.52
C ASP A 21 -5.41 -4.22 8.02
N ARG A 22 -4.39 -3.48 7.61
CA ARG A 22 -4.24 -3.02 6.22
C ARG A 22 -3.36 -3.93 5.38
N PHE A 23 -2.54 -4.74 6.03
CA PHE A 23 -1.69 -5.75 5.38
C PHE A 23 -1.96 -7.13 6.00
N PRO A 24 -3.22 -7.63 5.96
CA PRO A 24 -3.56 -8.88 6.64
C PRO A 24 -2.84 -10.10 6.06
N HIS A 25 -2.37 -10.00 4.85
CA HIS A 25 -1.63 -11.07 4.15
C HIS A 25 -0.16 -10.72 3.93
N GLY A 26 0.35 -9.73 4.67
CA GLY A 26 1.71 -9.23 4.52
C GLY A 26 1.81 -8.05 3.56
N ALA A 27 2.99 -7.43 3.52
CA ALA A 27 3.23 -6.27 2.68
C ALA A 27 3.23 -6.63 1.20
N PRO A 28 2.88 -5.68 0.31
CA PRO A 28 2.96 -5.92 -1.12
C PRO A 28 4.41 -6.10 -1.58
N SER A 29 4.59 -6.73 -2.74
CA SER A 29 5.92 -6.86 -3.33
C SER A 29 6.39 -5.51 -3.87
N LEU A 30 7.56 -5.06 -3.43
CA LEU A 30 8.14 -3.77 -3.83
C LEU A 30 9.43 -3.94 -4.64
N GLN A 31 9.68 -5.13 -5.18
CA GLN A 31 10.92 -5.42 -5.90
C GLN A 31 11.14 -4.51 -7.10
N ALA A 32 10.08 -4.16 -7.80
CA ALA A 32 10.12 -3.26 -8.96
C ALA A 32 9.59 -1.86 -8.64
N CYS A 33 9.39 -1.54 -7.37
CA CYS A 33 8.84 -0.26 -6.92
C CYS A 33 9.94 0.77 -6.70
N ASP A 34 9.75 1.97 -7.24
CA ASP A 34 10.63 3.10 -6.97
C ASP A 34 10.07 3.98 -5.85
N GLU A 35 8.76 4.21 -5.87
CA GLU A 35 8.08 4.99 -4.84
C GLU A 35 6.64 4.52 -4.69
N LEU A 36 6.21 4.39 -3.45
CA LEU A 36 4.80 4.12 -3.13
C LEU A 36 4.32 5.17 -2.13
N ARG A 37 3.28 5.90 -2.49
CA ARG A 37 2.61 6.84 -1.60
C ARG A 37 1.17 6.40 -1.40
N VAL A 38 0.78 6.27 -0.14
CA VAL A 38 -0.59 5.89 0.22
C VAL A 38 -1.18 6.96 1.12
N THR A 39 -2.30 7.52 0.71
CA THR A 39 -3.07 8.50 1.49
C THR A 39 -4.47 7.95 1.70
N GLY A 40 -4.92 7.93 2.95
CA GLY A 40 -6.23 7.41 3.31
C GLY A 40 -6.19 5.97 3.81
N ASP A 41 -7.38 5.41 4.05
CA ASP A 41 -7.53 4.05 4.54
C ASP A 41 -7.54 3.08 3.37
N VAL A 42 -6.40 2.51 3.08
CA VAL A 42 -6.22 1.55 1.98
C VAL A 42 -5.79 0.22 2.56
N ARG A 43 -6.51 -0.85 2.21
CA ARG A 43 -6.22 -2.22 2.67
C ARG A 43 -5.73 -3.05 1.49
N PHE A 44 -4.61 -3.73 1.67
CA PHE A 44 -3.96 -4.50 0.63
C PHE A 44 -4.32 -5.97 0.73
N GLY A 45 -4.67 -6.58 -0.41
CA GLY A 45 -4.92 -8.00 -0.50
C GLY A 45 -3.64 -8.83 -0.54
N ARG A 46 -3.79 -10.10 -0.88
CA ARG A 46 -2.69 -11.05 -0.98
C ARG A 46 -1.96 -10.85 -2.33
N ASP A 47 -0.64 -11.04 -2.30
CA ASP A 47 0.19 -11.08 -3.52
C ASP A 47 0.07 -9.82 -4.39
N VAL A 48 -0.13 -8.67 -3.76
CA VAL A 48 -0.16 -7.39 -4.47
C VAL A 48 1.26 -7.00 -4.87
N ARG A 49 1.43 -6.53 -6.10
CA ARG A 49 2.73 -6.06 -6.61
C ARG A 49 2.65 -4.59 -6.94
N VAL A 50 3.69 -3.85 -6.59
CA VAL A 50 3.81 -2.43 -6.88
C VAL A 50 5.03 -2.21 -7.77
N GLN A 51 4.86 -1.50 -8.88
CA GLN A 51 5.90 -1.28 -9.87
C GLN A 51 6.02 0.21 -10.20
N GLY A 52 7.25 0.72 -10.26
CA GLY A 52 7.50 2.11 -10.60
C GLY A 52 7.08 3.08 -9.49
N VAL A 53 6.52 4.21 -9.88
CA VAL A 53 6.03 5.23 -8.95
C VAL A 53 4.51 5.13 -8.87
N VAL A 54 4.00 4.79 -7.70
CA VAL A 54 2.56 4.61 -7.50
C VAL A 54 2.08 5.55 -6.38
N ARG A 55 1.00 6.26 -6.65
CA ARG A 55 0.31 7.10 -5.67
C ARG A 55 -1.13 6.63 -5.54
N ILE A 56 -1.52 6.34 -4.31
CA ILE A 56 -2.90 5.98 -3.99
C ILE A 56 -3.45 7.06 -3.07
N VAL A 57 -4.50 7.73 -3.52
CA VAL A 57 -5.20 8.74 -2.71
C VAL A 57 -6.64 8.30 -2.57
N HIS A 58 -7.07 8.05 -1.34
CA HIS A 58 -8.43 7.62 -1.04
C HIS A 58 -9.00 8.52 0.05
N GLU A 59 -10.04 9.25 -0.27
CA GLU A 59 -10.67 10.22 0.64
C GLU A 59 -12.03 9.77 1.17
N GLY A 60 -12.47 8.57 0.79
CA GLY A 60 -13.76 8.05 1.24
C GLY A 60 -13.76 7.62 2.71
N ALA A 61 -14.94 7.55 3.32
CA ALA A 61 -15.10 7.11 4.70
C ALA A 61 -14.89 5.59 4.84
N ALA A 62 -15.21 4.82 3.79
CA ALA A 62 -14.99 3.38 3.77
C ALA A 62 -13.58 3.06 3.28
N PRO A 63 -12.96 1.96 3.74
CA PRO A 63 -11.63 1.58 3.28
C PRO A 63 -11.64 1.19 1.80
N LEU A 64 -10.57 1.56 1.09
CA LEU A 64 -10.32 1.08 -0.25
C LEU A 64 -9.60 -0.26 -0.16
N VAL A 65 -10.17 -1.30 -0.75
CA VAL A 65 -9.58 -2.64 -0.73
C VAL A 65 -8.90 -2.92 -2.07
N ILE A 66 -7.61 -3.20 -2.02
CA ILE A 66 -6.84 -3.63 -3.20
C ILE A 66 -7.03 -5.14 -3.34
N ALA A 67 -7.48 -5.58 -4.51
CA ALA A 67 -7.77 -6.99 -4.75
C ALA A 67 -6.53 -7.88 -4.64
N ASP A 68 -6.74 -9.15 -4.29
CA ASP A 68 -5.67 -10.14 -4.27
C ASP A 68 -5.04 -10.26 -5.67
N GLY A 69 -3.73 -10.34 -5.73
CA GLY A 69 -3.00 -10.48 -6.99
C GLY A 69 -2.96 -9.22 -7.84
N ALA A 70 -3.42 -8.07 -7.32
CA ALA A 70 -3.41 -6.83 -8.09
C ALA A 70 -1.98 -6.38 -8.39
N VAL A 71 -1.79 -5.82 -9.58
CA VAL A 71 -0.53 -5.20 -9.96
C VAL A 71 -0.75 -3.70 -10.10
N LEU A 72 -0.08 -2.92 -9.26
CA LEU A 72 -0.16 -1.47 -9.25
C LEU A 72 1.07 -0.93 -9.98
N SER A 73 0.86 -0.18 -11.03
CA SER A 73 1.95 0.37 -11.83
C SER A 73 1.68 1.81 -12.23
N SER A 74 2.74 2.53 -12.47
CA SER A 74 2.65 3.91 -12.94
C SER A 74 2.34 3.99 -14.43
#